data_86833cbdc788e0e093d9a12dae5d9f32
#
_entry.id   86833cbdc788e0e093d9a12dae5d9f32
#
_cell.length_a   1.000
_cell.length_b   1.000
_cell.length_c   1.000
_cell.angle_alpha   90.00
_cell.angle_beta   90.00
_cell.angle_gamma   90.00
#
_symmetry.space_group_name_H-M   'P 1'
#
loop_
_entity.id
_entity.type
_entity.pdbx_description
1 polymer ?
#
loop_
_entity_poly.entity_id
_entity_poly.type
_entity_poly.pdbx_seq_one_letter_code
_entity_poly.pdbx_strand_id
1 'polypeptide(L)'
;VCADNHIKEIKGLVAEIRVLPKKMLERVYTLTPMIIKTEKGYWKEAISFAEFEQRLKVNLIKKWNAYHQEKIDEDFDLYTVIELKNKKPIAMEYKNKKLLGDKVQIQVADNKRAQDLWYFALGVGLGEMNARGCGFLNYRWL
;
A
#
# COMPACT_ATOMS: atom_id res chain seq x y z
N VAL A 1 -10.17 -9.10 4.54
CA VAL A 1 -10.62 -9.15 4.23
C VAL A 1 -10.60 -9.11 3.85
N CYS A 2 -9.92 -8.89 3.87
CA CYS A 2 -10.32 -8.90 3.38
C CYS A 2 -10.33 -9.06 2.93
N ALA A 3 -9.71 -9.03 3.00
CA ALA A 3 -10.17 -9.23 2.58
C ALA A 3 -10.30 -9.63 2.21
N ASP A 4 -9.63 -9.92 2.25
CA ASP A 4 -10.18 -10.39 1.81
C ASP A 4 -10.20 -10.68 1.66
N ASN A 5 -9.49 -10.79 1.87
CA ASN A 5 -9.95 -11.17 1.68
C ASN A 5 -9.85 -11.55 1.69
N HIS A 6 -9.20 -11.76 1.96
CA HIS A 6 -9.60 -12.21 1.98
C HIS A 6 -9.62 -12.84 2.11
N ILE A 7 -9.02 -12.80 2.12
CA ILE A 7 -9.42 -13.27 2.07
C ILE A 7 -9.81 -14.03 2.30
N LYS A 8 -9.63 -14.48 2.49
CA LYS A 8 -10.31 -15.06 2.47
C LYS A 8 -11.07 -15.18 2.77
N GLU A 9 -10.88 -15.12 2.85
CA GLU A 9 -11.82 -15.17 2.99
C GLU A 9 -12.31 -15.54 3.22
N ILE A 10 -12.09 -15.83 3.50
CA ILE A 10 -12.85 -16.10 3.56
C ILE A 10 -13.75 -16.76 3.41
N LYS A 11 -13.73 -17.28 3.54
CA LYS A 11 -14.76 -17.68 3.18
C LYS A 11 -15.77 -17.75 3.23
N GLY A 12 -15.75 -17.52 3.22
CA GLY A 12 -16.64 -17.22 3.14
C GLY A 12 -16.98 -17.22 2.87
N LEU A 13 -16.94 -17.04 3.01
CA LEU A 13 -17.12 -16.68 2.36
C LEU A 13 -17.09 -17.08 1.67
N VAL A 14 -17.07 -17.20 1.62
CA VAL A 14 -17.07 -17.45 0.76
C VAL A 14 -16.87 -17.65 0.35
N ALA A 15 -17.18 -17.93 1.25
CA ALA A 15 -16.41 -17.72 0.49
C ALA A 15 -16.13 -17.66 -0.83
N GLU A 16 -16.39 -16.79 -1.35
CA GLU A 16 -16.02 -16.64 -2.71
C GLU A 16 -14.56 -16.23 -2.77
N ILE A 17 -13.71 -17.12 -3.21
CA ILE A 17 -12.34 -16.73 -3.45
C ILE A 17 -12.33 -15.98 -4.76
N ARG A 18 -12.11 -14.70 -4.66
CA ARG A 18 -11.99 -13.87 -5.83
C ARG A 18 -10.56 -13.97 -6.34
N VAL A 19 -10.35 -14.78 -7.36
CA VAL A 19 -9.07 -14.81 -8.04
C VAL A 19 -9.03 -13.65 -9.02
N LEU A 20 -8.25 -12.63 -8.71
CA LEU A 20 -8.07 -11.52 -9.62
C LEU A 20 -7.28 -12.01 -10.83
N PRO A 21 -7.71 -11.69 -12.05
CA PRO A 21 -6.96 -12.08 -13.25
C PRO A 21 -5.59 -11.41 -13.26
N LYS A 22 -4.56 -12.16 -13.66
CA LYS A 22 -3.21 -11.60 -13.73
C LYS A 22 -3.04 -10.79 -14.99
N LYS A 23 -3.56 -9.59 -14.95
CA LYS A 23 -3.33 -8.59 -15.99
C LYS A 23 -2.30 -7.59 -15.50
N MET A 24 -1.74 -6.82 -16.42
CA MET A 24 -0.83 -5.76 -16.04
C MET A 24 -1.58 -4.64 -15.32
N LEU A 25 -1.08 -4.28 -14.15
CA LEU A 25 -1.61 -3.13 -13.43
C LEU A 25 -1.04 -1.86 -14.04
N GLU A 26 -1.91 -0.95 -14.42
CA GLU A 26 -1.48 0.36 -14.87
C GLU A 26 -1.30 1.31 -13.69
N ARG A 27 -2.25 1.28 -12.78
CA ARG A 27 -2.35 2.27 -11.74
C ARG A 27 -2.94 1.67 -10.47
N VAL A 28 -2.44 2.11 -9.34
CA VAL A 28 -3.07 1.85 -8.04
C VAL A 28 -3.28 3.18 -7.34
N TYR A 29 -4.31 3.27 -6.53
CA TYR A 29 -4.60 4.48 -5.78
C TYR A 29 -5.25 4.11 -4.45
N THR A 30 -5.01 4.94 -3.44
CA THR A 30 -5.53 4.66 -2.11
C THR A 30 -7.00 5.04 -2.02
N LEU A 31 -7.80 4.16 -1.46
CA LEU A 31 -9.19 4.43 -1.10
C LEU A 31 -9.26 5.10 0.26
N THR A 32 -8.38 4.71 1.16
CA THR A 32 -8.24 5.31 2.48
C THR A 32 -6.84 5.87 2.60
N PRO A 33 -6.65 6.93 3.40
CA PRO A 33 -5.32 7.51 3.51
C PRO A 33 -4.28 6.52 3.99
N MET A 34 -3.08 6.59 3.43
CA MET A 34 -1.99 5.77 3.88
C MET A 34 -1.14 6.54 4.88
N ILE A 35 -0.54 5.81 5.80
CA ILE A 35 0.24 6.40 6.88
C ILE A 35 1.66 5.86 6.83
N ILE A 36 2.63 6.77 6.92
CA ILE A 36 4.02 6.46 7.18
C ILE A 36 4.38 7.12 8.49
N LYS A 37 4.64 6.31 9.51
CA LYS A 37 4.94 6.83 10.84
C LYS A 37 6.36 7.35 10.92
N THR A 38 6.53 8.47 11.59
CA THR A 38 7.84 8.99 11.96
C THR A 38 7.82 9.34 13.43
N GLU A 39 9.00 9.49 14.02
CA GLU A 39 9.12 9.84 15.43
C GLU A 39 8.51 11.21 15.74
N LYS A 40 8.47 12.09 14.75
CA LYS A 40 7.96 13.45 14.89
C LYS A 40 6.52 13.61 14.42
N GLY A 41 5.84 12.51 14.09
CA GLY A 41 4.46 12.55 13.63
C GLY A 41 4.33 12.49 12.12
N TYR A 42 3.69 13.52 11.54
CA TYR A 42 3.43 13.52 10.09
C TYR A 42 4.75 13.55 9.31
N TRP A 43 4.87 12.65 8.35
CA TRP A 43 6.13 12.43 7.63
C TRP A 43 6.67 13.69 6.94
N LYS A 44 5.77 14.51 6.41
CA LYS A 44 6.14 15.68 5.60
C LYS A 44 6.96 16.70 6.41
N GLU A 45 6.77 16.69 7.72
CA GLU A 45 7.49 17.59 8.61
C GLU A 45 8.75 16.98 9.19
N ALA A 46 8.97 15.70 8.94
CA ALA A 46 10.04 14.96 9.57
C ALA A 46 11.08 14.44 8.59
N ILE A 47 10.67 14.08 7.38
CA ILE A 47 11.57 13.44 6.41
C ILE A 47 11.35 14.05 5.01
N SER A 48 12.32 13.83 4.13
CA SER A 48 12.23 14.27 2.75
C SER A 48 11.29 13.37 1.96
N PHE A 49 10.88 13.84 0.78
CA PHE A 49 10.06 13.02 -0.10
C PHE A 49 10.80 11.76 -0.56
N ALA A 50 12.10 11.88 -0.81
CA ALA A 50 12.92 10.73 -1.20
C ALA A 50 12.95 9.68 -0.09
N GLU A 51 13.05 10.10 1.16
CA GLU A 51 13.01 9.16 2.28
C GLU A 51 11.63 8.56 2.45
N PHE A 52 10.59 9.34 2.22
CA PHE A 52 9.21 8.85 2.23
C PHE A 52 9.03 7.74 1.21
N GLU A 53 9.51 7.96 -0.01
CA GLU A 53 9.44 6.95 -1.07
C GLU A 53 10.20 5.68 -0.67
N GLN A 54 11.36 5.83 -0.07
CA GLN A 54 12.18 4.70 0.37
C GLN A 54 11.47 3.91 1.46
N ARG A 55 10.87 4.58 2.42
CA ARG A 55 10.12 3.92 3.49
C ARG A 55 8.92 3.15 2.95
N LEU A 56 8.25 3.74 1.96
CA LEU A 56 7.11 3.11 1.32
C LEU A 56 7.51 1.79 0.66
N LYS A 57 8.59 1.83 -0.10
CA LYS A 57 9.11 0.65 -0.80
C LYS A 57 9.58 -0.42 0.19
N VAL A 58 10.36 -0.03 1.18
CA VAL A 58 10.88 -0.95 2.19
C VAL A 58 9.74 -1.59 2.97
N ASN A 59 8.72 -0.81 3.32
CA ASN A 59 7.56 -1.33 4.05
C ASN A 59 6.86 -2.42 3.23
N LEU A 60 6.65 -2.19 1.95
CA LEU A 60 5.97 -3.16 1.09
C LEU A 60 6.82 -4.41 0.90
N ILE A 61 8.13 -4.26 0.72
CA ILE A 61 9.04 -5.38 0.60
C ILE A 61 9.07 -6.22 1.88
N LYS A 62 9.07 -5.57 3.04
CA LYS A 62 9.02 -6.29 4.32
C LYS A 62 7.75 -7.12 4.47
N LYS A 63 6.62 -6.58 4.05
CA LYS A 63 5.36 -7.32 4.08
C LYS A 63 5.41 -8.54 3.17
N TRP A 64 5.95 -8.36 1.97
CA TRP A 64 6.11 -9.46 1.03
C TRP A 64 7.02 -10.54 1.60
N ASN A 65 8.18 -10.15 2.11
CA ASN A 65 9.15 -11.09 2.66
C ASN A 65 8.56 -11.88 3.84
N ALA A 66 7.82 -11.20 4.70
CA ALA A 66 7.20 -11.85 5.85
C ALA A 66 6.14 -12.85 5.41
N TYR A 67 5.31 -12.48 4.46
CA TYR A 67 4.21 -13.32 3.99
C TYR A 67 4.71 -14.54 3.21
N HIS A 68 5.70 -14.34 2.35
CA HIS A 68 6.22 -15.40 1.47
C HIS A 68 7.44 -16.13 2.04
N GLN A 69 7.93 -15.71 3.22
CA GLN A 69 9.15 -16.24 3.81
C GLN A 69 10.32 -16.19 2.83
N GLU A 70 10.45 -15.04 2.18
CA GLU A 70 11.50 -14.76 1.20
C GLU A 70 12.29 -13.55 1.65
N LYS A 71 13.35 -13.26 0.90
CA LYS A 71 14.11 -12.04 1.08
C LYS A 71 14.47 -11.51 -0.30
N ILE A 72 13.64 -10.63 -0.83
CA ILE A 72 13.89 -10.02 -2.13
C ILE A 72 14.71 -8.74 -1.94
N ASP A 73 15.52 -8.40 -2.94
CA ASP A 73 16.32 -7.18 -2.87
C ASP A 73 15.49 -5.98 -3.33
N GLU A 74 16.05 -4.79 -3.17
CA GLU A 74 15.38 -3.53 -3.48
C GLU A 74 15.82 -2.95 -4.81
N ASP A 75 16.52 -3.74 -5.63
CA ASP A 75 17.10 -3.24 -6.88
C ASP A 75 16.12 -3.37 -8.03
N PHE A 76 15.05 -2.58 -7.97
CA PHE A 76 14.07 -2.50 -9.05
C PHE A 76 13.22 -1.25 -8.82
N ASP A 77 12.60 -0.75 -9.90
CA ASP A 77 11.68 0.37 -9.81
C ASP A 77 10.30 -0.13 -9.43
N LEU A 78 9.74 0.43 -8.35
CA LEU A 78 8.43 0.04 -7.88
C LEU A 78 7.31 0.72 -8.67
N TYR A 79 7.56 1.95 -9.10
CA TYR A 79 6.58 2.74 -9.85
C TYR A 79 7.33 3.74 -10.73
N THR A 80 6.60 4.31 -11.69
CA THR A 80 7.17 5.36 -12.54
C THR A 80 6.79 6.75 -12.05
N VAL A 81 5.59 6.89 -11.48
CA VAL A 81 5.10 8.17 -10.96
C VAL A 81 4.34 7.92 -9.68
N ILE A 82 4.53 8.78 -8.70
CA ILE A 82 3.72 8.82 -7.48
C ILE A 82 3.22 10.24 -7.28
N GLU A 83 1.93 10.39 -7.01
CA GLU A 83 1.29 11.66 -6.79
C GLU A 83 0.55 11.67 -5.46
N LEU A 84 0.74 12.72 -4.68
CA LEU A 84 -0.11 12.98 -3.52
C LEU A 84 -1.37 13.67 -3.99
N LYS A 85 -2.53 13.12 -3.64
CA LYS A 85 -3.81 13.63 -4.12
C LYS A 85 -4.41 14.71 -3.22
N ASN A 86 -3.89 14.87 -2.01
CA ASN A 86 -4.38 15.86 -1.06
C ASN A 86 -3.31 16.93 -0.85
N LYS A 87 -3.76 18.18 -0.69
CA LYS A 87 -2.86 19.29 -0.37
C LYS A 87 -2.57 19.38 1.12
N LYS A 88 -3.54 19.01 1.94
CA LYS A 88 -3.41 19.01 3.39
C LYS A 88 -3.50 17.57 3.88
N PRO A 89 -2.79 17.23 4.96
CA PRO A 89 -2.87 15.88 5.50
C PRO A 89 -4.30 15.56 5.92
N ILE A 90 -4.66 14.29 5.77
CA ILE A 90 -5.98 13.80 6.13
C ILE A 90 -5.86 13.22 7.54
N ALA A 91 -6.66 13.74 8.46
CA ALA A 91 -6.63 13.29 9.85
C ALA A 91 -7.51 12.07 10.02
N MET A 92 -6.99 11.07 10.74
CA MET A 92 -7.75 9.90 11.14
C MET A 92 -7.57 9.70 12.62
N GLU A 93 -8.65 9.32 13.30
CA GLU A 93 -8.59 9.15 14.75
C GLU A 93 -8.26 7.73 15.14
N TYR A 94 -7.38 7.59 16.11
CA TYR A 94 -6.98 6.31 16.64
C TYR A 94 -6.62 6.48 18.12
N LYS A 95 -7.40 5.85 19.01
CA LYS A 95 -7.15 5.87 20.45
C LYS A 95 -6.92 7.29 21.00
N ASN A 96 -7.83 8.20 20.67
CA ASN A 96 -7.77 9.60 21.07
C ASN A 96 -6.58 10.39 20.53
N LYS A 97 -5.91 9.84 19.50
CA LYS A 97 -4.84 10.52 18.80
C LYS A 97 -5.24 10.72 17.34
N LYS A 98 -4.70 11.77 16.74
CA LYS A 98 -4.89 11.99 15.32
C LYS A 98 -3.67 11.47 14.57
N LEU A 99 -3.93 10.61 13.60
CA LEU A 99 -2.92 10.18 12.66
C LEU A 99 -3.13 10.94 11.37
N LEU A 100 -2.04 11.47 10.81
CA LEU A 100 -2.11 12.23 9.58
C LEU A 100 -1.59 11.38 8.43
N GLY A 101 -2.40 11.25 7.40
CA GLY A 101 -2.08 10.43 6.24
C GLY A 101 -2.37 11.14 4.95
N ASP A 102 -2.08 10.47 3.85
CA ASP A 102 -2.23 11.03 2.51
C ASP A 102 -2.83 10.00 1.57
N LYS A 103 -3.60 10.49 0.61
CA LYS A 103 -4.05 9.67 -0.51
C LYS A 103 -3.05 9.83 -1.64
N VAL A 104 -2.66 8.71 -2.22
CA VAL A 104 -1.68 8.69 -3.31
C VAL A 104 -2.24 7.97 -4.51
N GLN A 105 -1.73 8.35 -5.68
CA GLN A 105 -1.98 7.68 -6.93
C GLN A 105 -0.63 7.31 -7.53
N ILE A 106 -0.51 6.08 -7.97
CA ILE A 106 0.76 5.51 -8.39
C ILE A 106 0.62 4.88 -9.76
N GLN A 107 1.52 5.23 -10.67
CA GLN A 107 1.65 4.51 -11.93
C GLN A 107 2.65 3.39 -11.73
N VAL A 108 2.18 2.17 -11.88
CA VAL A 108 2.96 0.97 -11.58
C VAL A 108 4.02 0.76 -12.65
N ALA A 109 5.24 0.44 -12.21
CA ALA A 109 6.31 0.09 -13.14
C ALA A 109 5.98 -1.24 -13.82
N ASP A 110 6.51 -1.43 -15.03
CA ASP A 110 6.15 -2.58 -15.85
C ASP A 110 6.99 -3.83 -15.59
N ASN A 111 7.95 -3.78 -14.68
CA ASN A 111 8.74 -4.96 -14.34
C ASN A 111 7.93 -5.94 -13.48
N LYS A 112 8.28 -7.21 -13.60
CA LYS A 112 7.52 -8.28 -12.95
C LYS A 112 7.49 -8.12 -11.43
N ARG A 113 8.60 -7.70 -10.82
CA ARG A 113 8.68 -7.56 -9.37
C ARG A 113 7.71 -6.49 -8.86
N ALA A 114 7.67 -5.35 -9.54
CA ALA A 114 6.75 -4.29 -9.18
C ALA A 114 5.30 -4.74 -9.34
N GLN A 115 4.98 -5.41 -10.44
CA GLN A 115 3.63 -5.91 -10.68
C GLN A 115 3.21 -6.89 -9.59
N ASP A 116 4.09 -7.81 -9.22
CA ASP A 116 3.80 -8.79 -8.17
C ASP A 116 3.59 -8.10 -6.82
N LEU A 117 4.42 -7.12 -6.48
CA LEU A 117 4.31 -6.42 -5.20
C LEU A 117 3.03 -5.60 -5.12
N TRP A 118 2.67 -4.91 -6.18
CA TRP A 118 1.44 -4.12 -6.17
C TRP A 118 0.20 -5.00 -6.16
N TYR A 119 0.24 -6.12 -6.87
CA TYR A 119 -0.84 -7.09 -6.81
C TYR A 119 -1.04 -7.58 -5.39
N PHE A 120 0.06 -7.91 -4.71
CA PHE A 120 0.05 -8.29 -3.30
C PHE A 120 -0.49 -7.17 -2.41
N ALA A 121 -0.10 -5.92 -2.69
CA ALA A 121 -0.53 -4.77 -1.90
C ALA A 121 -2.05 -4.55 -1.96
N LEU A 122 -2.71 -4.98 -3.04
CA LEU A 122 -4.17 -4.90 -3.11
C LEU A 122 -4.84 -5.68 -1.98
N GLY A 123 -4.17 -6.72 -1.49
CA GLY A 123 -4.71 -7.53 -0.39
C GLY A 123 -4.25 -7.07 0.99
N VAL A 124 -3.04 -6.52 1.11
CA VAL A 124 -2.47 -6.21 2.43
C VAL A 124 -2.44 -4.73 2.76
N GLY A 125 -2.63 -3.86 1.75
CA GLY A 125 -2.61 -2.42 1.96
C GLY A 125 -1.22 -1.81 1.83
N LEU A 126 -1.18 -0.49 1.78
CA LEU A 126 0.02 0.30 1.58
C LEU A 126 0.35 1.05 2.87
N GLY A 127 1.64 1.17 3.18
CA GLY A 127 2.06 1.89 4.37
C GLY A 127 1.77 1.13 5.65
N GLU A 128 1.53 1.88 6.70
CA GLU A 128 1.33 1.34 8.03
C GLU A 128 -0.12 1.47 8.47
N MET A 129 -0.48 0.85 9.59
CA MET A 129 -1.83 0.91 10.17
C MET A 129 -2.91 0.30 9.28
N ASN A 130 -2.56 -0.68 8.45
CA ASN A 130 -3.54 -1.33 7.58
C ASN A 130 -4.65 -2.04 8.36
N ALA A 131 -4.32 -2.58 9.52
CA ALA A 131 -5.32 -3.24 10.37
C ALA A 131 -6.38 -2.26 10.89
N ARG A 132 -6.13 -0.95 10.79
CA ARG A 132 -7.06 0.09 11.20
C ARG A 132 -7.78 0.72 10.01
N GLY A 133 -7.65 0.12 8.83
CA GLY A 133 -8.33 0.61 7.63
C GLY A 133 -7.53 1.60 6.80
N CYS A 134 -6.25 1.82 7.13
CA CYS A 134 -5.42 2.78 6.41
C CYS A 134 -4.75 2.13 5.20
N GLY A 135 -4.63 2.90 4.12
CA GLY A 135 -3.83 2.49 2.97
C GLY A 135 -4.44 1.41 2.09
N PHE A 136 -5.75 1.24 2.13
CA PHE A 136 -6.39 0.29 1.21
C PHE A 136 -6.38 0.85 -0.21
N LEU A 137 -6.19 -0.06 -1.18
CA LEU A 137 -5.95 0.31 -2.57
C LEU A 137 -7.06 -0.17 -3.48
N ASN A 138 -7.29 0.61 -4.52
CA ASN A 138 -8.02 0.17 -5.69
C ASN A 138 -7.05 0.24 -6.88
N TYR A 139 -7.46 -0.25 -8.04
CA TYR A 139 -6.53 -0.45 -9.14
C TYR A 139 -7.21 -0.24 -10.48
N ARG A 140 -6.36 -0.10 -11.50
CA ARG A 140 -6.79 -0.03 -12.88
C ARG A 140 -5.87 -0.90 -13.71
N TRP A 141 -6.46 -1.76 -14.55
CA TRP A 141 -5.70 -2.59 -15.47
C TRP A 141 -5.22 -1.78 -16.68
N LEU A 142 -4.11 -2.19 -17.22
CA LEU A 142 -3.59 -1.60 -18.44
C LEU A 142 -4.49 -1.94 -19.64
#